data_f0ff2a9b22e3eea3d1fec65e7d1fb7a9
#
_entry.id   f0ff2a9b22e3eea3d1fec65e7d1fb7a9
#
_cell.length_a   1.000
_cell.length_b   1.000
_cell.length_c   1.000
_cell.angle_alpha   90.00
_cell.angle_beta   90.00
_cell.angle_gamma   90.00
#
_symmetry.space_group_name_H-M   'P 1'
#
loop_
_entity.id
_entity.type
_entity.pdbx_description
1 polymer ?
#
loop_
_entity_poly.entity_id
_entity_poly.type
_entity_poly.pdbx_seq_one_letter_code
_entity_poly.pdbx_strand_id
1 'polypeptide(L)'
;EWALKLKELTYVAAEPYSSADFKHGPVATVESGFPVFAISPKGKVFNSMQKMLKHLKNDLRAELVIVSNSLATLELAEIAIPIPENVPEWLSPLIGIIPAQLFTYHLTLAKGYNPEEPRTIQKVTETR
;
A
#
# COMPACT_ATOMS: atom_id res chain seq x y z
N GLU A 1 0.37 6.06 -6.48
CA GLU A 1 -0.78 5.49 -7.22
C GLU A 1 -1.75 4.78 -6.28
N TRP A 2 -1.32 3.81 -5.41
CA TRP A 2 -2.25 3.08 -4.53
C TRP A 2 -3.08 4.00 -3.63
N ALA A 3 -2.43 4.93 -2.92
CA ALA A 3 -3.12 5.91 -2.08
C ALA A 3 -4.08 6.81 -2.87
N LEU A 4 -3.73 7.16 -4.11
CA LEU A 4 -4.61 7.91 -5.00
C LEU A 4 -5.88 7.11 -5.31
N LYS A 5 -5.73 5.85 -5.75
CA LYS A 5 -6.87 4.98 -6.07
C LYS A 5 -7.75 4.70 -4.85
N LEU A 6 -7.18 4.54 -3.66
CA LEU A 6 -7.95 4.43 -2.42
C LEU A 6 -8.82 5.68 -2.18
N LYS A 7 -8.25 6.86 -2.33
CA LYS A 7 -9.02 8.12 -2.19
C LYS A 7 -10.11 8.27 -3.23
N GLU A 8 -9.80 8.01 -4.50
CA GLU A 8 -10.72 8.19 -5.62
C GLU A 8 -11.93 7.23 -5.59
N LEU A 9 -11.69 5.96 -5.25
CA LEU A 9 -12.70 4.91 -5.39
C LEU A 9 -13.33 4.48 -4.07
N THR A 10 -12.57 4.49 -2.98
CA THR A 10 -13.05 4.03 -1.68
C THR A 10 -13.36 5.16 -0.71
N TYR A 11 -12.97 6.39 -1.05
CA TYR A 11 -13.13 7.60 -0.23
C TYR A 11 -12.42 7.51 1.13
N VAL A 12 -11.39 6.68 1.20
CA VAL A 12 -10.50 6.57 2.36
C VAL A 12 -9.37 7.57 2.23
N ALA A 13 -9.13 8.36 3.25
CA ALA A 13 -7.99 9.28 3.30
C ALA A 13 -6.70 8.46 3.49
N ALA A 14 -6.00 8.21 2.39
CA ALA A 14 -4.74 7.49 2.37
C ALA A 14 -3.59 8.42 1.97
N GLU A 15 -2.55 8.47 2.79
CA GLU A 15 -1.38 9.32 2.58
C GLU A 15 -0.17 8.48 2.17
N PRO A 16 0.47 8.76 1.02
CA PRO A 16 1.64 8.04 0.56
C PRO A 16 2.93 8.62 1.12
N TYR A 17 3.80 7.77 1.61
CA TYR A 17 5.13 8.15 2.10
C TYR A 17 6.20 7.21 1.56
N SER A 18 7.42 7.73 1.37
CA SER A 18 8.59 6.88 1.34
C SER A 18 8.90 6.38 2.76
N SER A 19 9.62 5.26 2.88
CA SER A 19 10.01 4.75 4.19
C SER A 19 10.92 5.71 4.96
N ALA A 20 11.64 6.59 4.25
CA ALA A 20 12.45 7.62 4.86
C ALA A 20 11.58 8.74 5.44
N ASP A 21 10.70 9.33 4.64
CA ASP A 21 9.83 10.44 5.06
C ASP A 21 8.88 10.02 6.18
N PHE A 22 8.38 8.79 6.12
CA PHE A 22 7.47 8.26 7.14
C PHE A 22 8.06 8.29 8.56
N LYS A 23 9.36 8.02 8.70
CA LYS A 23 10.06 8.03 10.00
C LYS A 23 10.22 9.42 10.61
N HIS A 24 10.15 10.48 9.80
CA HIS A 24 10.43 11.85 10.24
C HIS A 24 9.18 12.63 10.68
N GLY A 25 8.12 11.95 11.09
CA GLY A 25 6.92 12.59 11.64
C GLY A 25 5.68 11.73 11.48
N PRO A 26 5.27 11.33 10.28
CA PRO A 26 4.03 10.60 10.04
C PRO A 26 3.86 9.32 10.87
N VAL A 27 4.95 8.64 11.21
CA VAL A 27 4.93 7.44 12.08
C VAL A 27 4.25 7.70 13.44
N ALA A 28 4.28 8.93 13.92
CA ALA A 28 3.64 9.31 15.17
C ALA A 28 2.09 9.27 15.13
N THR A 29 1.50 9.19 13.94
CA THR A 29 0.04 9.05 13.77
C THR A 29 -0.45 7.61 13.86
N VAL A 30 0.49 6.64 13.93
CA VAL A 30 0.16 5.22 13.96
C VAL A 30 -0.17 4.79 15.38
N GLU A 31 -1.41 4.40 15.59
CA GLU A 31 -1.91 3.81 16.83
C GLU A 31 -2.14 2.31 16.66
N SER A 32 -2.39 1.60 17.74
CA SER A 32 -2.73 0.17 17.70
C SER A 32 -3.96 -0.08 16.83
N GLY A 33 -3.85 -1.01 15.87
CA GLY A 33 -4.90 -1.31 14.89
C GLY A 33 -4.93 -0.36 13.68
N PHE A 34 -4.00 0.60 13.59
CA PHE A 34 -3.95 1.49 12.43
C PHE A 34 -3.55 0.72 11.16
N PRO A 35 -4.33 0.80 10.06
CA PRO A 35 -4.03 0.08 8.85
C PRO A 35 -2.87 0.73 8.08
N VAL A 36 -1.81 -0.04 7.82
CA VAL A 36 -0.66 0.40 7.03
C VAL A 36 -0.50 -0.50 5.81
N PHE A 37 -0.54 0.11 4.63
CA PHE A 37 -0.32 -0.56 3.35
C PHE A 37 1.12 -0.36 2.92
N ALA A 38 1.85 -1.44 2.68
CA ALA A 38 3.26 -1.39 2.34
C ALA A 38 3.59 -2.18 1.08
N ILE A 39 4.37 -1.58 0.18
CA ILE A 39 4.99 -2.26 -0.96
C ILE A 39 6.48 -2.38 -0.66
N SER A 40 6.95 -3.59 -0.42
CA SER A 40 8.31 -3.88 0.06
C SER A 40 8.98 -4.97 -0.77
N PRO A 41 9.32 -4.69 -2.05
CA PRO A 41 10.10 -5.63 -2.85
C PRO A 41 11.55 -5.70 -2.35
N LYS A 42 12.22 -6.82 -2.62
CA LYS A 42 13.68 -6.93 -2.43
C LYS A 42 14.38 -5.92 -3.32
N GLY A 43 15.36 -5.19 -2.78
CA GLY A 43 16.12 -4.15 -3.48
C GLY A 43 16.96 -3.33 -2.51
N LYS A 44 17.47 -2.18 -2.97
CA LYS A 44 18.41 -1.34 -2.21
C LYS A 44 17.90 -0.87 -0.85
N VAL A 45 16.61 -0.55 -0.76
CA VAL A 45 15.99 -0.02 0.48
C VAL A 45 15.34 -1.11 1.33
N PHE A 46 15.39 -2.37 0.90
CA PHE A 46 14.67 -3.48 1.52
C PHE A 46 14.95 -3.63 3.02
N ASN A 47 16.21 -3.61 3.44
CA ASN A 47 16.58 -3.77 4.85
C ASN A 47 16.04 -2.65 5.75
N SER A 48 16.03 -1.41 5.24
CA SER A 48 15.45 -0.26 5.94
C SER A 48 13.93 -0.39 6.07
N MET A 49 13.28 -0.81 5.00
CA MET A 49 11.83 -1.05 4.96
C MET A 49 11.43 -2.16 5.92
N GLN A 50 12.17 -3.28 5.93
CA GLN A 50 11.89 -4.40 6.81
C GLN A 50 12.04 -4.02 8.32
N LYS A 51 13.06 -3.21 8.67
CA LYS A 51 13.20 -2.69 10.04
C LYS A 51 12.01 -1.83 10.45
N MET A 52 11.52 -0.99 9.54
CA MET A 52 10.35 -0.15 9.77
C MET A 52 9.08 -0.99 9.95
N LEU A 53 8.85 -1.97 9.08
CA LEU A 53 7.67 -2.85 9.18
C LEU A 53 7.66 -3.65 10.49
N LYS A 54 8.83 -4.13 10.95
CA LYS A 54 8.96 -4.78 12.27
C LYS A 54 8.60 -3.84 13.42
N HIS A 55 9.05 -2.59 13.35
CA HIS A 55 8.70 -1.57 14.34
C HIS A 55 7.19 -1.29 14.35
N LEU A 56 6.59 -1.08 13.19
CA LEU A 56 5.15 -0.88 13.04
C LEU A 56 4.34 -2.04 13.63
N LYS A 57 4.75 -3.29 13.33
CA LYS A 57 4.09 -4.50 13.82
C LYS A 57 4.23 -4.71 15.32
N ASN A 58 5.47 -4.71 15.80
CA ASN A 58 5.79 -5.19 17.15
C ASN A 58 5.61 -4.10 18.22
N ASP A 59 5.99 -2.87 17.89
CA ASP A 59 6.02 -1.77 18.87
C ASP A 59 4.73 -0.94 18.80
N LEU A 60 4.23 -0.65 17.59
CA LEU A 60 3.04 0.17 17.40
C LEU A 60 1.75 -0.65 17.20
N ARG A 61 1.87 -1.97 16.97
CA ARG A 61 0.73 -2.88 16.76
C ARG A 61 -0.18 -2.43 15.62
N ALA A 62 0.42 -1.91 14.55
CA ALA A 62 -0.28 -1.57 13.32
C ALA A 62 -0.77 -2.83 12.60
N GLU A 63 -1.87 -2.73 11.87
CA GLU A 63 -2.36 -3.78 10.96
C GLU A 63 -1.70 -3.63 9.60
N LEU A 64 -0.86 -4.59 9.21
CA LEU A 64 -0.05 -4.49 8.00
C LEU A 64 -0.67 -5.26 6.83
N VAL A 65 -0.89 -4.56 5.72
CA VAL A 65 -1.15 -5.15 4.40
C VAL A 65 0.13 -5.02 3.59
N ILE A 66 0.80 -6.12 3.28
CA ILE A 66 2.13 -6.10 2.68
C ILE A 66 2.16 -6.79 1.32
N VAL A 67 2.59 -6.06 0.30
CA VAL A 67 2.96 -6.57 -1.02
C VAL A 67 4.48 -6.78 -1.05
N SER A 68 4.95 -8.01 -1.21
CA SER A 68 6.38 -8.32 -1.18
C SER A 68 6.73 -9.61 -1.92
N ASN A 69 7.99 -9.74 -2.35
CA ASN A 69 8.60 -10.98 -2.81
C ASN A 69 9.52 -11.64 -1.75
N SER A 70 9.38 -11.24 -0.49
CA SER A 70 10.13 -11.80 0.64
C SER A 70 9.18 -12.48 1.61
N LEU A 71 9.31 -13.79 1.80
CA LEU A 71 8.52 -14.56 2.77
C LEU A 71 8.65 -13.97 4.18
N ALA A 72 9.88 -13.68 4.62
CA ALA A 72 10.12 -13.11 5.94
C ALA A 72 9.48 -11.72 6.16
N THR A 73 9.19 -10.99 5.08
CA THR A 73 8.45 -9.72 5.16
C THR A 73 6.95 -9.96 5.16
N LEU A 74 6.47 -10.91 4.36
CA LEU A 74 5.06 -11.31 4.32
C LEU A 74 4.56 -11.89 5.64
N GLU A 75 5.42 -12.58 6.40
CA GLU A 75 5.12 -13.09 7.76
C GLU A 75 4.79 -11.99 8.78
N LEU A 76 5.15 -10.73 8.52
CA LEU A 76 4.78 -9.60 9.38
C LEU A 76 3.33 -9.12 9.15
N ALA A 77 2.73 -9.50 8.03
CA ALA A 77 1.46 -8.95 7.58
C ALA A 77 0.24 -9.69 8.19
N GLU A 78 -0.82 -8.96 8.46
CA GLU A 78 -2.17 -9.51 8.61
C GLU A 78 -2.72 -9.97 7.25
N ILE A 79 -2.43 -9.21 6.19
CA ILE A 79 -2.79 -9.55 4.81
C ILE A 79 -1.52 -9.54 3.98
N ALA A 80 -1.05 -10.73 3.62
CA ALA A 80 0.14 -10.94 2.82
C ALA A 80 -0.23 -11.08 1.34
N ILE A 81 0.36 -10.27 0.49
CA ILE A 81 0.16 -10.27 -0.97
C ILE A 81 1.50 -10.59 -1.64
N PRO A 82 1.76 -11.84 -2.01
CA PRO A 82 3.02 -12.21 -2.65
C PRO A 82 3.09 -11.70 -4.09
N ILE A 83 4.27 -11.25 -4.49
CA ILE A 83 4.64 -10.98 -5.88
C ILE A 83 5.79 -11.91 -6.29
N PRO A 84 6.05 -12.13 -7.61
CA PRO A 84 7.08 -13.02 -8.06
C PRO A 84 8.47 -12.70 -7.50
N GLU A 85 9.24 -13.72 -7.10
CA GLU A 85 10.55 -13.52 -6.46
C GLU A 85 11.61 -12.98 -7.42
N ASN A 86 11.59 -13.40 -8.68
CA ASN A 86 12.59 -13.07 -9.68
C ASN A 86 12.24 -11.84 -10.50
N VAL A 87 11.84 -10.75 -9.82
CA VAL A 87 11.52 -9.48 -10.47
C VAL A 87 12.73 -8.55 -10.31
N PRO A 88 13.29 -8.02 -11.40
CA PRO A 88 14.30 -6.97 -11.32
C PRO A 88 13.77 -5.76 -10.56
N GLU A 89 14.62 -5.11 -9.74
CA GLU A 89 14.22 -3.99 -8.89
C GLU A 89 13.52 -2.87 -9.68
N TRP A 90 14.01 -2.56 -10.88
CA TRP A 90 13.43 -1.51 -11.72
C TRP A 90 12.01 -1.83 -12.24
N LEU A 91 11.63 -3.12 -12.29
CA LEU A 91 10.30 -3.57 -12.71
C LEU A 91 9.32 -3.70 -11.53
N SER A 92 9.82 -3.72 -10.31
CA SER A 92 8.99 -3.93 -9.10
C SER A 92 7.84 -2.94 -8.94
N PRO A 93 7.94 -1.65 -9.34
CA PRO A 93 6.80 -0.73 -9.26
C PRO A 93 5.62 -1.15 -10.15
N LEU A 94 5.90 -1.67 -11.36
CA LEU A 94 4.86 -2.15 -12.29
C LEU A 94 4.19 -3.43 -11.81
N ILE A 95 4.94 -4.33 -11.18
CA ILE A 95 4.39 -5.56 -10.61
C ILE A 95 3.61 -5.26 -9.32
N GLY A 96 4.14 -4.40 -8.47
CA GLY A 96 3.52 -4.05 -7.18
C GLY A 96 2.22 -3.26 -7.30
N ILE A 97 2.01 -2.53 -8.41
CA ILE A 97 0.77 -1.77 -8.59
C ILE A 97 -0.44 -2.65 -8.91
N ILE A 98 -0.25 -3.79 -9.55
CA ILE A 98 -1.34 -4.70 -9.93
C ILE A 98 -2.15 -5.17 -8.71
N PRO A 99 -1.53 -5.80 -7.68
CA PRO A 99 -2.27 -6.19 -6.49
C PRO A 99 -2.85 -4.99 -5.73
N ALA A 100 -2.19 -3.83 -5.76
CA ALA A 100 -2.70 -2.62 -5.15
C ALA A 100 -4.00 -2.12 -5.81
N GLN A 101 -4.07 -2.17 -7.14
CA GLN A 101 -5.28 -1.83 -7.90
C GLN A 101 -6.40 -2.85 -7.66
N LEU A 102 -6.10 -4.14 -7.69
CA LEU A 102 -7.07 -5.20 -7.40
C LEU A 102 -7.63 -5.09 -5.99
N PHE A 103 -6.76 -4.84 -5.00
CA PHE A 103 -7.19 -4.59 -3.62
C PHE A 103 -8.17 -3.42 -3.54
N THR A 104 -7.83 -2.30 -4.16
CA THR A 104 -8.69 -1.11 -4.17
C THR A 104 -10.03 -1.38 -4.85
N TYR A 105 -10.02 -2.09 -5.98
CA TYR A 105 -11.23 -2.50 -6.69
C TYR A 105 -12.16 -3.32 -5.78
N HIS A 106 -11.63 -4.38 -5.16
CA HIS A 106 -12.43 -5.22 -4.27
C HIS A 106 -12.90 -4.48 -3.01
N LEU A 107 -12.07 -3.60 -2.45
CA LEU A 107 -12.49 -2.77 -1.32
C LEU A 107 -13.61 -1.80 -1.72
N THR A 108 -13.58 -1.24 -2.93
CA THR A 108 -14.63 -0.38 -3.46
C THR A 108 -15.96 -1.12 -3.52
N LEU A 109 -15.96 -2.34 -4.08
CA LEU A 109 -17.15 -3.18 -4.14
C LEU A 109 -17.65 -3.59 -2.74
N ALA A 110 -16.74 -3.97 -1.84
CA ALA A 110 -17.09 -4.34 -0.47
C ALA A 110 -17.73 -3.18 0.32
N LYS A 111 -17.37 -1.93 -0.01
CA LYS A 111 -18.01 -0.72 0.54
C LYS A 111 -19.33 -0.36 -0.15
N GLY A 112 -19.77 -1.12 -1.15
CA GLY A 112 -21.02 -0.85 -1.89
C GLY A 112 -20.90 0.30 -2.90
N TYR A 113 -19.68 0.67 -3.32
CA TYR A 113 -19.46 1.71 -4.31
C TYR A 113 -19.25 1.11 -5.71
N ASN A 114 -19.56 1.93 -6.74
CA ASN A 114 -19.31 1.56 -8.13
C ASN A 114 -17.93 2.07 -8.59
N PRO A 115 -16.96 1.18 -8.89
CA PRO A 115 -15.65 1.60 -9.36
C PRO A 115 -15.65 2.25 -10.75
N GLU A 116 -16.72 2.09 -11.51
CA GLU A 116 -16.84 2.70 -12.84
C GLU A 116 -17.44 4.11 -12.82
N GLU A 117 -18.14 4.45 -11.74
CA GLU A 117 -18.79 5.75 -11.53
C GLU A 117 -18.36 6.38 -10.19
N PRO A 118 -17.08 6.79 -10.06
CA PRO A 118 -16.62 7.45 -8.86
C PRO A 118 -17.31 8.81 -8.68
N ARG A 119 -17.58 9.18 -7.43
CA ARG A 119 -18.18 10.47 -7.10
C ARG A 119 -17.31 11.61 -7.63
N THR A 120 -17.91 12.62 -8.22
CA THR A 120 -17.27 13.88 -8.64
C THR A 120 -16.12 13.77 -9.65
N ILE A 121 -15.69 12.56 -10.05
CA ILE A 121 -14.63 12.37 -11.03
C ILE A 121 -15.27 11.91 -12.35
N GLN A 122 -15.07 12.67 -13.43
CA GLN A 122 -15.43 12.26 -14.77
C GLN A 122 -14.23 11.60 -15.45
N LYS A 123 -14.46 10.46 -16.11
CA LYS A 123 -13.40 9.69 -16.81
C LYS A 123 -12.79 10.43 -18.02
N VAL A 124 -13.42 11.48 -18.48
CA VAL A 124 -12.97 12.29 -19.64
C VAL A 124 -12.70 13.72 -19.19
N THR A 125 -11.45 14.14 -19.30
CA THR A 125 -11.09 15.55 -19.16
C THR A 125 -11.14 16.17 -20.55
N GLU A 126 -12.11 17.02 -20.81
CA GLU A 126 -12.10 17.86 -22.01
C GLU A 126 -11.03 18.93 -21.81
N THR A 127 -9.88 18.76 -22.48
CA THR A 127 -8.89 19.83 -22.64
C THR A 127 -9.41 20.80 -23.70
N ARG A 128 -9.73 22.01 -23.30
CA ARG A 128 -9.99 23.14 -24.21
C ARG A 128 -8.70 23.79 -24.63
#